data_52cb4390b97c2e277a2981f428d9d062
#
_entry.id   52cb4390b97c2e277a2981f428d9d062
#
_cell.length_a   1.000
_cell.length_b   1.000
_cell.length_c   1.000
_cell.angle_alpha   90.00
_cell.angle_beta   90.00
_cell.angle_gamma   90.00
#
_symmetry.space_group_name_H-M   'P 1'
#
loop_
_entity.id
_entity.type
_entity.pdbx_description
1 polymer ?
#
loop_
_entity_poly.entity_id
_entity_poly.type
_entity_poly.pdbx_seq_one_letter_code
_entity_poly.pdbx_strand_id
1 'polypeptide(L)'
;MKTAMDMMKLEEKIRAKTCEYGLKLYAESLQRVADETPRVGSDGKCLTQGRMQDALVRTPYGTVHVRAFCGRCAASGRFEVPFKETYCRGSRFAMTPLMERRVAVTTCETGSFEKCERLCAEWGCPVSDDKAMDLVRDLGGSCLDSDLPPLCKDAAGTEDVLIVSLDGWEGRFRGERWGEKEECRDGHVDWHDIKSAVMYRLSQVADISAGRRTIVTKHIVCVPPNTTPEAFAKKVEREAERMGMLRAAKVYFIMDGATYLWNIFDVHFSSCANGTLDYYHAVQHLAALADALFAGEKDPGPRREWLDRQCHELKSIGPKTLLETIRAIDWKGIRRREARKTAKREAAYFLSHEDHMDYGGNAALGVPIGSGAMESQCSQNQNRFKRRGQFWSDEGFAAFIEVYARYTNGELKYCFSRRMAA
;
A
#
# COMPACT_ATOMS: atom_id res chain seq x y z
N MET A 1 50.79 9.54 1.53
CA MET A 1 49.56 8.74 1.61
C MET A 1 48.39 9.72 1.46
N LYS A 2 47.57 9.56 0.42
CA LYS A 2 46.38 10.39 0.29
C LYS A 2 45.42 9.98 1.42
N THR A 3 44.89 10.97 2.12
CA THR A 3 43.96 10.76 3.23
C THR A 3 42.55 10.50 2.67
N ALA A 4 41.60 9.97 3.49
CA ALA A 4 40.21 9.86 3.12
C ALA A 4 39.60 11.23 2.72
N MET A 5 40.06 12.31 3.37
CA MET A 5 39.69 13.67 3.05
C MET A 5 40.11 14.10 1.64
N ASP A 6 41.29 13.67 1.17
CA ASP A 6 41.75 13.96 -0.20
C ASP A 6 40.89 13.21 -1.24
N MET A 7 40.46 11.98 -0.91
CA MET A 7 39.52 11.22 -1.77
C MET A 7 38.17 11.90 -1.86
N MET A 8 37.58 12.33 -0.76
CA MET A 8 36.31 13.08 -0.77
C MET A 8 36.38 14.30 -1.67
N LYS A 9 37.44 15.12 -1.53
CA LYS A 9 37.63 16.31 -2.39
C LYS A 9 37.81 15.95 -3.87
N LEU A 10 38.42 14.82 -4.17
CA LEU A 10 38.52 14.33 -5.55
C LEU A 10 37.14 13.91 -6.10
N GLU A 11 36.37 13.15 -5.31
CA GLU A 11 35.04 12.71 -5.69
C GLU A 11 34.08 13.87 -5.87
N GLU A 12 34.13 14.89 -5.01
CA GLU A 12 33.35 16.13 -5.17
C GLU A 12 33.69 16.87 -6.48
N LYS A 13 34.97 16.93 -6.85
CA LYS A 13 35.39 17.52 -8.13
C LYS A 13 34.89 16.71 -9.35
N ILE A 14 34.95 15.38 -9.26
CA ILE A 14 34.44 14.50 -10.30
C ILE A 14 32.93 14.68 -10.43
N ARG A 15 32.20 14.66 -9.31
CA ARG A 15 30.76 14.88 -9.26
C ARG A 15 30.37 16.23 -9.89
N ALA A 16 31.05 17.32 -9.50
CA ALA A 16 30.81 18.65 -10.05
C ALA A 16 30.96 18.68 -11.57
N LYS A 17 32.03 18.12 -12.10
CA LYS A 17 32.26 18.03 -13.58
C LYS A 17 31.24 17.16 -14.28
N THR A 18 30.84 16.03 -13.67
CA THR A 18 29.81 15.15 -14.24
C THR A 18 28.46 15.86 -14.27
N CYS A 19 28.10 16.58 -13.21
CA CYS A 19 26.88 17.37 -13.18
C CYS A 19 26.88 18.50 -14.21
N GLU A 20 27.98 19.24 -14.36
CA GLU A 20 28.15 20.29 -15.38
C GLU A 20 27.98 19.74 -16.78
N TYR A 21 28.65 18.62 -17.10
CA TYR A 21 28.52 17.96 -18.39
C TYR A 21 27.10 17.45 -18.63
N GLY A 22 26.48 16.80 -17.62
CA GLY A 22 25.11 16.34 -17.68
C GLY A 22 24.10 17.47 -17.92
N LEU A 23 24.27 18.60 -17.22
CA LEU A 23 23.43 19.80 -17.43
C LEU A 23 23.56 20.34 -18.85
N LYS A 24 24.77 20.41 -19.39
CA LYS A 24 25.02 20.84 -20.76
C LYS A 24 24.29 19.95 -21.76
N LEU A 25 24.44 18.63 -21.65
CA LEU A 25 23.76 17.67 -22.53
C LEU A 25 22.23 17.79 -22.43
N TYR A 26 21.68 17.94 -21.22
CA TYR A 26 20.25 18.15 -21.05
C TYR A 26 19.78 19.46 -21.66
N ALA A 27 20.51 20.57 -21.46
CA ALA A 27 20.17 21.88 -22.03
C ALA A 27 20.13 21.81 -23.55
N GLU A 28 21.16 21.26 -24.19
CA GLU A 28 21.23 21.13 -25.65
C GLU A 28 20.12 20.21 -26.20
N SER A 29 19.88 19.07 -25.54
CA SER A 29 18.89 18.09 -26.00
C SER A 29 17.46 18.62 -25.82
N LEU A 30 17.14 19.22 -24.67
CA LEU A 30 15.80 19.74 -24.39
C LEU A 30 15.52 21.02 -25.23
N GLN A 31 16.55 21.82 -25.54
CA GLN A 31 16.39 22.97 -26.44
C GLN A 31 16.03 22.49 -27.86
N ARG A 32 16.72 21.45 -28.36
CA ARG A 32 16.39 20.86 -29.67
C ARG A 32 14.95 20.34 -29.71
N VAL A 33 14.53 19.61 -28.66
CA VAL A 33 13.15 19.15 -28.53
C VAL A 33 12.16 20.32 -28.49
N ALA A 34 12.46 21.39 -27.79
CA ALA A 34 11.59 22.59 -27.76
C ALA A 34 11.49 23.28 -29.11
N ASP A 35 12.60 23.35 -29.88
CA ASP A 35 12.65 23.95 -31.21
C ASP A 35 11.86 23.13 -32.23
N GLU A 36 11.88 21.79 -32.09
CA GLU A 36 11.17 20.83 -32.97
C GLU A 36 9.69 20.67 -32.54
N THR A 37 9.28 21.13 -31.36
CA THR A 37 7.90 20.97 -30.85
C THR A 37 6.91 21.79 -31.70
N PRO A 38 5.86 21.16 -32.25
CA PRO A 38 4.83 21.86 -33.00
C PRO A 38 4.16 22.96 -32.16
N ARG A 39 3.88 24.12 -32.78
CA ARG A 39 3.24 25.29 -32.14
C ARG A 39 1.71 25.15 -32.09
N VAL A 40 1.25 23.98 -31.65
CA VAL A 40 -0.15 23.57 -31.62
C VAL A 40 -0.62 23.51 -30.16
N GLY A 41 -1.82 24.02 -29.89
CA GLY A 41 -2.42 24.00 -28.56
C GLY A 41 -3.11 22.68 -28.24
N SER A 42 -3.66 22.60 -27.05
CA SER A 42 -4.44 21.44 -26.57
C SER A 42 -5.68 21.13 -27.41
N ASP A 43 -6.16 22.10 -28.19
CA ASP A 43 -7.29 21.97 -29.14
C ASP A 43 -6.86 21.46 -30.53
N GLY A 44 -5.60 21.12 -30.72
CA GLY A 44 -5.04 20.68 -32.00
C GLY A 44 -4.84 21.79 -33.06
N LYS A 45 -5.04 23.06 -32.70
CA LYS A 45 -4.90 24.21 -33.62
C LYS A 45 -3.63 25.01 -33.31
N CYS A 46 -3.15 25.73 -34.34
CA CYS A 46 -1.99 26.61 -34.15
C CYS A 46 -2.28 27.68 -33.12
N LEU A 47 -1.35 27.86 -32.17
CA LEU A 47 -1.41 28.91 -31.17
C LEU A 47 -1.17 30.28 -31.79
N THR A 48 -1.89 31.27 -31.30
CA THR A 48 -1.77 32.68 -31.74
C THR A 48 -1.05 33.53 -30.69
N GLN A 49 -0.72 34.79 -31.01
CA GLN A 49 -0.04 35.72 -30.10
C GLN A 49 1.24 35.12 -29.46
N GLY A 50 2.01 34.41 -30.29
CA GLY A 50 3.14 33.62 -29.83
C GLY A 50 4.36 34.44 -29.45
N ARG A 51 5.08 33.98 -28.43
CA ARG A 51 6.37 34.53 -28.00
C ARG A 51 7.27 33.40 -27.49
N MET A 52 8.56 33.62 -27.53
CA MET A 52 9.52 32.76 -26.83
C MET A 52 9.59 33.15 -25.36
N GLN A 53 9.59 32.15 -24.50
CA GLN A 53 9.76 32.35 -23.05
C GLN A 53 10.69 31.30 -22.47
N ASP A 54 11.28 31.61 -21.32
CA ASP A 54 12.12 30.68 -20.60
C ASP A 54 11.24 29.65 -19.85
N ALA A 55 11.58 28.39 -20.05
CA ALA A 55 11.04 27.25 -19.32
C ALA A 55 12.15 26.67 -18.45
N LEU A 56 11.93 26.62 -17.14
CA LEU A 56 12.83 25.96 -16.20
C LEU A 56 12.45 24.49 -16.11
N VAL A 57 13.40 23.59 -16.44
CA VAL A 57 13.19 22.13 -16.37
C VAL A 57 14.16 21.52 -15.38
N ARG A 58 13.64 20.80 -14.40
CA ARG A 58 14.45 20.05 -13.44
C ARG A 58 14.85 18.71 -14.03
N THR A 59 16.14 18.42 -13.95
CA THR A 59 16.77 17.19 -14.42
C THR A 59 17.48 16.50 -13.24
N PRO A 60 17.90 15.25 -13.38
CA PRO A 60 18.72 14.58 -12.36
C PRO A 60 20.06 15.23 -12.05
N TYR A 61 20.51 16.19 -12.87
CA TYR A 61 21.78 16.89 -12.71
C TYR A 61 21.61 18.37 -12.26
N GLY A 62 20.36 18.83 -12.14
CA GLY A 62 20.03 20.19 -11.75
C GLY A 62 18.97 20.80 -12.66
N THR A 63 18.80 22.12 -12.61
CA THR A 63 17.80 22.85 -13.40
C THR A 63 18.42 23.44 -14.65
N VAL A 64 17.80 23.22 -15.79
CA VAL A 64 18.19 23.81 -17.08
C VAL A 64 17.16 24.83 -17.54
N HIS A 65 17.62 25.83 -18.29
CA HIS A 65 16.81 26.84 -18.96
C HIS A 65 16.60 26.41 -20.41
N VAL A 66 15.34 26.36 -20.84
CA VAL A 66 14.95 26.02 -22.21
C VAL A 66 14.09 27.16 -22.75
N ARG A 67 14.44 27.72 -23.89
CA ARG A 67 13.60 28.72 -24.58
C ARG A 67 12.54 28.00 -25.39
N ALA A 68 11.28 28.09 -24.93
CA ALA A 68 10.16 27.41 -25.56
C ALA A 68 9.13 28.42 -26.11
N PHE A 69 8.44 28.02 -27.17
CA PHE A 69 7.33 28.79 -27.71
C PHE A 69 6.14 28.75 -26.75
N CYS A 70 5.53 29.92 -26.54
CA CYS A 70 4.29 30.10 -25.76
C CYS A 70 3.30 30.86 -26.65
N GLY A 71 2.06 30.41 -26.75
CA GLY A 71 1.03 31.06 -27.51
C GLY A 71 -0.35 30.87 -26.92
N ARG A 72 -1.33 31.64 -27.39
CA ARG A 72 -2.70 31.61 -26.91
C ARG A 72 -3.50 30.55 -27.66
N CYS A 73 -4.09 29.63 -26.93
CA CYS A 73 -5.03 28.63 -27.44
C CYS A 73 -6.40 29.30 -27.68
N ALA A 74 -6.98 29.08 -28.87
CA ALA A 74 -8.26 29.70 -29.24
C ALA A 74 -9.43 29.13 -28.44
N ALA A 75 -9.43 27.84 -28.14
CA ALA A 75 -10.51 27.18 -27.41
C ALA A 75 -10.51 27.52 -25.93
N SER A 76 -9.35 27.48 -25.26
CA SER A 76 -9.25 27.72 -23.82
C SER A 76 -9.06 29.22 -23.47
N GLY A 77 -8.65 30.02 -24.44
CA GLY A 77 -8.24 31.43 -24.21
C GLY A 77 -6.98 31.61 -23.38
N ARG A 78 -6.32 30.52 -22.99
CA ARG A 78 -5.13 30.51 -22.12
C ARG A 78 -3.85 30.49 -22.95
N PHE A 79 -2.76 30.96 -22.36
CA PHE A 79 -1.42 30.80 -22.93
C PHE A 79 -0.90 29.40 -22.58
N GLU A 80 -0.49 28.66 -23.60
CA GLU A 80 0.03 27.30 -23.51
C GLU A 80 1.46 27.25 -24.00
N VAL A 81 2.25 26.34 -23.46
CA VAL A 81 3.64 26.07 -23.84
C VAL A 81 3.72 24.63 -24.31
N PRO A 82 3.57 24.34 -25.62
CA PRO A 82 3.49 22.97 -26.16
C PRO A 82 4.61 22.06 -25.69
N PHE A 83 5.83 22.56 -25.62
CA PHE A 83 6.95 21.81 -25.08
C PHE A 83 6.68 21.30 -23.64
N LYS A 84 6.15 22.14 -22.75
CA LYS A 84 5.82 21.73 -21.37
C LYS A 84 4.67 20.72 -21.35
N GLU A 85 3.63 20.97 -22.14
CA GLU A 85 2.47 20.08 -22.23
C GLU A 85 2.84 18.68 -22.73
N THR A 86 3.80 18.59 -23.63
CA THR A 86 4.23 17.32 -24.21
C THR A 86 5.22 16.57 -23.34
N TYR A 87 6.24 17.25 -22.79
CA TYR A 87 7.39 16.60 -22.15
C TYR A 87 7.41 16.73 -20.62
N CYS A 88 6.58 17.61 -20.06
CA CYS A 88 6.51 17.86 -18.62
C CYS A 88 5.09 17.65 -18.08
N ARG A 89 4.29 16.86 -18.76
CA ARG A 89 2.86 16.66 -18.48
C ARG A 89 2.59 16.17 -17.05
N GLY A 90 1.55 16.76 -16.47
CA GLY A 90 1.01 16.36 -15.19
C GLY A 90 1.75 16.87 -13.97
N SER A 91 2.83 17.61 -14.14
CA SER A 91 3.49 18.34 -13.07
C SER A 91 3.29 19.85 -13.26
N ARG A 92 2.84 20.55 -12.21
CA ARG A 92 2.86 22.03 -12.17
C ARG A 92 4.27 22.59 -12.40
N PHE A 93 5.28 21.74 -12.19
CA PHE A 93 6.69 22.07 -12.34
C PHE A 93 7.29 21.19 -13.43
N ALA A 94 7.97 21.80 -14.37
CA ALA A 94 8.65 21.10 -15.42
C ALA A 94 9.78 20.25 -14.84
N MET A 95 9.59 18.94 -14.86
CA MET A 95 10.59 17.93 -14.51
C MET A 95 10.74 16.95 -15.67
N THR A 96 11.93 16.40 -15.84
CA THR A 96 12.11 15.27 -16.77
C THR A 96 11.52 14.00 -16.17
N PRO A 97 11.05 13.03 -16.99
CA PRO A 97 10.48 11.78 -16.48
C PRO A 97 11.39 11.02 -15.51
N LEU A 98 12.70 11.04 -15.74
CA LEU A 98 13.66 10.43 -14.82
C LEU A 98 13.73 11.16 -13.47
N MET A 99 13.60 12.50 -13.48
CA MET A 99 13.56 13.28 -12.24
C MET A 99 12.25 13.04 -11.48
N GLU A 100 11.12 13.02 -12.16
CA GLU A 100 9.82 12.67 -11.56
C GLU A 100 9.88 11.30 -10.90
N ARG A 101 10.41 10.29 -11.61
CA ARG A 101 10.59 8.94 -11.06
C ARG A 101 11.49 8.95 -9.82
N ARG A 102 12.60 9.71 -9.84
CA ARG A 102 13.50 9.84 -8.68
C ARG A 102 12.76 10.40 -7.47
N VAL A 103 12.00 11.47 -7.64
CA VAL A 103 11.20 12.08 -6.57
C VAL A 103 10.15 11.10 -6.03
N ALA A 104 9.40 10.45 -6.91
CA ALA A 104 8.37 9.50 -6.52
C ALA A 104 8.95 8.32 -5.72
N VAL A 105 10.03 7.70 -6.21
CA VAL A 105 10.73 6.60 -5.52
C VAL A 105 11.25 7.07 -4.15
N THR A 106 11.91 8.23 -4.11
CA THR A 106 12.46 8.77 -2.86
C THR A 106 11.36 9.04 -1.83
N THR A 107 10.21 9.58 -2.28
CA THR A 107 9.06 9.82 -1.40
C THR A 107 8.49 8.50 -0.88
N CYS A 108 8.33 7.49 -1.74
CA CYS A 108 7.88 6.17 -1.33
C CYS A 108 8.84 5.51 -0.34
N GLU A 109 10.14 5.60 -0.55
CA GLU A 109 11.15 5.01 0.34
C GLU A 109 11.24 5.73 1.69
N THR A 110 11.19 7.05 1.68
CA THR A 110 11.30 7.82 2.92
C THR A 110 9.99 7.97 3.68
N GLY A 111 8.83 7.89 3.00
CA GLY A 111 7.51 8.17 3.56
C GLY A 111 7.37 9.62 4.08
N SER A 112 8.14 10.57 3.52
CA SER A 112 8.16 11.96 3.96
C SER A 112 8.62 12.89 2.84
N PHE A 113 7.84 13.91 2.53
CA PHE A 113 8.18 14.93 1.53
C PHE A 113 9.39 15.75 1.96
N GLU A 114 9.48 16.15 3.23
CA GLU A 114 10.63 16.86 3.79
C GLU A 114 11.94 16.05 3.68
N LYS A 115 11.89 14.74 3.92
CA LYS A 115 13.08 13.88 3.72
C LYS A 115 13.42 13.73 2.25
N CYS A 116 12.41 13.68 1.37
CA CYS A 116 12.62 13.68 -0.07
C CYS A 116 13.34 14.96 -0.52
N GLU A 117 12.92 16.13 -0.05
CA GLU A 117 13.57 17.41 -0.32
C GLU A 117 15.04 17.38 0.08
N ARG A 118 15.35 16.96 1.32
CA ARG A 118 16.73 16.87 1.82
C ARG A 118 17.59 15.94 0.98
N LEU A 119 17.09 14.77 0.60
CA LEU A 119 17.83 13.83 -0.26
C LEU A 119 18.01 14.37 -1.69
N CYS A 120 17.01 15.02 -2.26
CA CYS A 120 17.14 15.64 -3.56
C CYS A 120 18.19 16.77 -3.57
N ALA A 121 18.25 17.55 -2.50
CA ALA A 121 19.27 18.58 -2.32
C ALA A 121 20.68 17.97 -2.22
N GLU A 122 20.84 16.90 -1.44
CA GLU A 122 22.11 16.16 -1.31
C GLU A 122 22.60 15.61 -2.66
N TRP A 123 21.69 15.21 -3.52
CA TRP A 123 22.04 14.74 -4.88
C TRP A 123 22.29 15.87 -5.90
N GLY A 124 22.20 17.13 -5.48
CA GLY A 124 22.41 18.28 -6.35
C GLY A 124 21.24 18.61 -7.30
N CYS A 125 20.07 18.07 -7.04
CA CYS A 125 18.85 18.33 -7.80
C CYS A 125 17.68 18.71 -6.86
N PRO A 126 17.73 19.88 -6.20
CA PRO A 126 16.77 20.26 -5.16
C PRO A 126 15.34 20.32 -5.68
N VAL A 127 14.44 19.69 -4.94
CA VAL A 127 13.00 19.72 -5.14
C VAL A 127 12.37 19.96 -3.78
N SER A 128 11.56 20.99 -3.62
CA SER A 128 10.90 21.25 -2.34
C SER A 128 9.86 20.18 -2.03
N ASP A 129 9.55 20.05 -0.75
CA ASP A 129 8.53 19.13 -0.24
C ASP A 129 7.15 19.37 -0.89
N ASP A 130 6.72 20.64 -1.06
CA ASP A 130 5.49 20.99 -1.77
C ASP A 130 5.48 20.47 -3.21
N LYS A 131 6.59 20.58 -3.94
CA LYS A 131 6.69 20.08 -5.32
C LYS A 131 6.70 18.57 -5.38
N ALA A 132 7.33 17.91 -4.40
CA ALA A 132 7.28 16.46 -4.28
C ALA A 132 5.85 15.99 -3.97
N MET A 133 5.13 16.71 -3.12
CA MET A 133 3.73 16.46 -2.80
C MET A 133 2.83 16.65 -4.02
N ASP A 134 2.97 17.77 -4.76
CA ASP A 134 2.20 18.02 -5.99
C ASP A 134 2.43 16.93 -7.03
N LEU A 135 3.69 16.49 -7.22
CA LEU A 135 4.00 15.37 -8.13
C LEU A 135 3.30 14.08 -7.71
N VAL A 136 3.34 13.74 -6.42
CA VAL A 136 2.70 12.52 -5.92
C VAL A 136 1.18 12.58 -6.09
N ARG A 137 0.56 13.75 -5.88
CA ARG A 137 -0.88 13.95 -6.14
C ARG A 137 -1.23 13.72 -7.61
N ASP A 138 -0.46 14.28 -8.52
CA ASP A 138 -0.66 14.11 -9.95
C ASP A 138 -0.47 12.63 -10.39
N LEU A 139 0.54 11.97 -9.82
CA LEU A 139 0.78 10.54 -10.07
C LEU A 139 -0.35 9.67 -9.52
N GLY A 140 -0.79 9.93 -8.29
CA GLY A 140 -1.88 9.19 -7.64
C GLY A 140 -3.17 9.27 -8.43
N GLY A 141 -3.55 10.46 -8.89
CA GLY A 141 -4.71 10.64 -9.76
C GLY A 141 -4.59 9.87 -11.09
N SER A 142 -3.39 9.80 -11.66
CA SER A 142 -3.13 9.04 -12.89
C SER A 142 -3.18 7.52 -12.67
N CYS A 143 -2.81 7.04 -11.48
CA CYS A 143 -2.84 5.62 -11.14
C CYS A 143 -4.27 5.07 -10.98
N LEU A 144 -5.19 5.89 -10.45
CA LEU A 144 -6.58 5.47 -10.17
C LEU A 144 -7.33 5.04 -11.44
N ASP A 145 -7.04 5.66 -12.58
CA ASP A 145 -7.72 5.45 -13.86
C ASP A 145 -6.98 4.49 -14.80
N SER A 146 -5.87 3.87 -14.37
CA SER A 146 -5.06 3.07 -15.27
C SER A 146 -5.56 1.63 -15.42
N ASP A 147 -5.77 1.18 -16.66
CA ASP A 147 -5.89 -0.24 -17.00
C ASP A 147 -4.51 -0.87 -16.95
N LEU A 148 -4.31 -1.71 -15.94
CA LEU A 148 -3.04 -2.39 -15.71
C LEU A 148 -3.05 -3.76 -16.39
N PRO A 149 -1.92 -4.20 -16.96
CA PRO A 149 -1.85 -5.50 -17.59
C PRO A 149 -1.98 -6.64 -16.56
N PRO A 150 -2.39 -7.85 -17.00
CA PRO A 150 -2.30 -9.03 -16.14
C PRO A 150 -0.88 -9.23 -15.61
N LEU A 151 -0.76 -9.62 -14.35
CA LEU A 151 0.52 -9.94 -13.71
C LEU A 151 0.97 -11.36 -14.05
N CYS A 152 0.01 -12.24 -14.31
CA CYS A 152 0.25 -13.62 -14.69
C CYS A 152 0.09 -13.77 -16.22
N LYS A 153 1.19 -13.86 -16.95
CA LYS A 153 1.17 -13.97 -18.43
C LYS A 153 1.03 -15.40 -18.92
N ASP A 154 1.40 -16.39 -18.12
CA ASP A 154 1.51 -17.78 -18.57
C ASP A 154 0.44 -18.71 -18.00
N ALA A 155 0.12 -19.76 -18.76
CA ALA A 155 -0.76 -20.86 -18.34
C ALA A 155 -0.26 -21.65 -17.12
N ALA A 156 0.96 -21.40 -16.67
CA ALA A 156 1.57 -22.02 -15.48
C ALA A 156 0.85 -21.69 -14.14
N GLY A 157 -0.24 -20.96 -14.16
CA GLY A 157 -1.01 -20.61 -12.99
C GLY A 157 -2.20 -21.51 -12.67
N THR A 158 -2.49 -22.52 -13.47
CA THR A 158 -3.70 -23.35 -13.29
C THR A 158 -3.62 -24.36 -12.14
N GLU A 159 -2.41 -24.68 -11.68
CA GLU A 159 -2.19 -25.63 -10.56
C GLU A 159 -1.72 -24.94 -9.26
N ASP A 160 -1.48 -23.64 -9.29
CA ASP A 160 -0.99 -22.89 -8.13
C ASP A 160 -2.13 -22.32 -7.29
N VAL A 161 -1.89 -22.20 -6.00
CA VAL A 161 -2.84 -21.67 -5.02
C VAL A 161 -2.61 -20.16 -4.85
N LEU A 162 -3.69 -19.38 -4.96
CA LEU A 162 -3.67 -17.95 -4.65
C LEU A 162 -4.08 -17.74 -3.18
N ILE A 163 -3.25 -17.06 -2.45
CA ILE A 163 -3.52 -16.62 -1.07
C ILE A 163 -3.84 -15.12 -1.08
N VAL A 164 -4.94 -14.76 -0.46
CA VAL A 164 -5.38 -13.38 -0.23
C VAL A 164 -5.59 -13.18 1.26
N SER A 165 -5.04 -12.13 1.83
CA SER A 165 -5.30 -11.74 3.22
C SER A 165 -5.79 -10.32 3.25
N LEU A 166 -6.87 -10.08 4.01
CA LEU A 166 -7.48 -8.76 4.19
C LEU A 166 -7.32 -8.34 5.64
N ASP A 167 -7.05 -7.06 5.86
CA ASP A 167 -6.99 -6.45 7.19
C ASP A 167 -7.11 -4.94 7.10
N GLY A 168 -7.33 -4.28 8.25
CA GLY A 168 -7.32 -2.84 8.42
C GLY A 168 -6.16 -2.36 9.31
N TRP A 169 -5.78 -1.12 9.14
CA TRP A 169 -4.84 -0.45 10.03
C TRP A 169 -5.20 1.03 10.17
N GLU A 170 -4.96 1.58 11.34
CA GLU A 170 -5.33 2.97 11.62
C GLU A 170 -4.23 3.96 11.24
N GLY A 171 -4.62 5.01 10.53
CA GLY A 171 -3.82 6.19 10.23
C GLY A 171 -4.25 7.42 11.01
N ARG A 172 -3.36 8.41 11.14
CA ARG A 172 -3.63 9.72 11.77
C ARG A 172 -3.88 10.78 10.72
N PHE A 173 -5.01 11.41 10.81
CA PHE A 173 -5.46 12.43 9.86
C PHE A 173 -5.64 13.77 10.55
N ARG A 174 -5.68 14.82 9.75
CA ARG A 174 -5.96 16.17 10.20
C ARG A 174 -7.45 16.29 10.42
N GLY A 175 -7.87 16.49 11.66
CA GLY A 175 -9.26 16.70 12.02
C GLY A 175 -9.76 18.10 11.62
N GLU A 176 -11.05 18.34 11.80
CA GLU A 176 -11.72 19.60 11.43
C GLU A 176 -11.07 20.83 12.08
N ARG A 177 -10.54 20.67 13.29
CA ARG A 177 -9.88 21.73 14.06
C ARG A 177 -8.36 21.77 13.90
N TRP A 178 -7.83 21.13 12.87
CA TRP A 178 -6.40 21.11 12.62
C TRP A 178 -5.79 22.51 12.44
N GLY A 179 -4.79 22.82 13.27
CA GLY A 179 -4.09 24.12 13.22
C GLY A 179 -4.69 25.19 14.12
N GLU A 180 -5.80 24.96 14.79
CA GLU A 180 -6.31 25.87 15.83
C GLU A 180 -5.40 25.85 17.07
N LYS A 181 -5.27 27.02 17.74
CA LYS A 181 -4.36 27.21 18.89
C LYS A 181 -5.00 26.93 20.25
N GLU A 182 -6.14 26.30 20.30
CA GLU A 182 -6.83 26.02 21.54
C GLU A 182 -6.15 24.91 22.36
N GLU A 183 -6.29 24.95 23.69
CA GLU A 183 -5.75 23.95 24.61
C GLU A 183 -6.45 22.57 24.49
N CYS A 184 -7.70 22.55 24.04
CA CYS A 184 -8.44 21.32 23.79
C CYS A 184 -7.96 20.64 22.52
N ARG A 185 -7.51 19.40 22.63
CA ARG A 185 -6.99 18.61 21.49
C ARG A 185 -8.06 17.82 20.73
N ASP A 186 -9.30 17.84 21.19
CA ASP A 186 -10.39 17.13 20.53
C ASP A 186 -10.70 17.77 19.17
N GLY A 187 -10.83 16.94 18.15
CA GLY A 187 -11.05 17.37 16.76
C GLY A 187 -9.80 17.85 16.02
N HIS A 188 -8.61 17.83 16.64
CA HIS A 188 -7.35 18.17 15.95
C HIS A 188 -6.79 16.98 15.15
N VAL A 189 -7.02 15.76 15.64
CA VAL A 189 -6.53 14.53 15.01
C VAL A 189 -7.65 13.52 14.96
N ASP A 190 -7.93 13.05 13.75
CA ASP A 190 -8.87 11.97 13.48
C ASP A 190 -8.10 10.68 13.18
N TRP A 191 -8.72 9.55 13.56
CA TRP A 191 -8.19 8.23 13.28
C TRP A 191 -9.09 7.57 12.26
N HIS A 192 -8.51 7.14 11.15
CA HIS A 192 -9.24 6.45 10.11
C HIS A 192 -8.69 5.06 9.87
N ASP A 193 -9.60 4.11 9.68
CA ASP A 193 -9.27 2.75 9.26
C ASP A 193 -8.95 2.72 7.75
N ILE A 194 -7.82 2.09 7.43
CA ILE A 194 -7.29 1.95 6.08
C ILE A 194 -7.30 0.48 5.69
N LYS A 195 -8.24 0.11 4.85
CA LYS A 195 -8.39 -1.27 4.38
C LYS A 195 -7.26 -1.63 3.43
N SER A 196 -6.72 -2.80 3.62
CA SER A 196 -5.58 -3.31 2.85
C SER A 196 -5.73 -4.80 2.57
N ALA A 197 -5.09 -5.25 1.48
CA ALA A 197 -4.95 -6.66 1.16
C ALA A 197 -3.52 -7.00 0.78
N VAL A 198 -3.13 -8.22 1.04
CA VAL A 198 -1.90 -8.84 0.53
C VAL A 198 -2.26 -10.09 -0.24
N MET A 199 -1.70 -10.24 -1.42
CA MET A 199 -1.92 -11.37 -2.30
C MET A 199 -0.58 -11.98 -2.72
N TYR A 200 -0.50 -13.30 -2.76
CA TYR A 200 0.66 -14.01 -3.28
C TYR A 200 0.29 -15.44 -3.68
N ARG A 201 1.10 -16.04 -4.55
CA ARG A 201 0.94 -17.43 -4.90
C ARG A 201 1.74 -18.32 -3.97
N LEU A 202 1.26 -19.53 -3.72
CA LEU A 202 1.95 -20.48 -2.84
C LEU A 202 3.34 -20.83 -3.39
N SER A 203 3.51 -20.88 -4.70
CA SER A 203 4.81 -21.04 -5.38
C SER A 203 5.81 -19.90 -5.14
N GLN A 204 5.33 -18.76 -4.67
CA GLN A 204 6.18 -17.59 -4.31
C GLN A 204 6.68 -17.65 -2.87
N VAL A 205 6.41 -18.72 -2.14
CA VAL A 205 6.90 -18.96 -0.78
C VAL A 205 8.14 -19.84 -0.85
N ALA A 206 9.26 -19.34 -0.34
CA ALA A 206 10.53 -20.06 -0.30
C ALA A 206 10.92 -20.44 1.13
N ASP A 207 11.53 -21.60 1.32
CA ASP A 207 12.14 -21.98 2.57
C ASP A 207 13.52 -21.32 2.70
N ILE A 208 13.74 -20.55 3.78
CA ILE A 208 15.03 -19.92 4.07
C ILE A 208 15.90 -20.82 4.94
N SER A 209 15.28 -21.52 5.89
CA SER A 209 15.92 -22.47 6.79
C SER A 209 14.86 -23.41 7.36
N ALA A 210 15.28 -24.44 8.10
CA ALA A 210 14.37 -25.40 8.72
C ALA A 210 13.25 -24.68 9.51
N GLY A 211 12.01 -24.85 9.06
CA GLY A 211 10.82 -24.26 9.68
C GLY A 211 10.63 -22.76 9.46
N ARG A 212 11.46 -22.09 8.63
CA ARG A 212 11.33 -20.67 8.33
C ARG A 212 11.09 -20.43 6.84
N ARG A 213 9.94 -19.88 6.52
CA ARG A 213 9.49 -19.57 5.16
C ARG A 213 9.42 -18.07 4.93
N THR A 214 9.63 -17.63 3.70
CA THR A 214 9.47 -16.23 3.29
C THR A 214 8.68 -16.13 1.99
N ILE A 215 7.93 -15.05 1.84
CA ILE A 215 7.25 -14.71 0.59
C ILE A 215 8.22 -13.88 -0.25
N VAL A 216 8.65 -14.43 -1.38
CA VAL A 216 9.62 -13.78 -2.28
C VAL A 216 8.97 -12.61 -3.03
N THR A 217 7.73 -12.80 -3.47
CA THR A 217 6.98 -11.76 -4.18
C THR A 217 5.55 -11.74 -3.65
N LYS A 218 5.08 -10.55 -3.31
CA LYS A 218 3.69 -10.30 -2.90
C LYS A 218 3.14 -9.09 -3.66
N HIS A 219 1.83 -9.05 -3.79
CA HIS A 219 1.10 -7.92 -4.34
C HIS A 219 0.25 -7.30 -3.23
N ILE A 220 0.28 -5.97 -3.12
CA ILE A 220 -0.48 -5.26 -2.09
C ILE A 220 -1.60 -4.43 -2.70
N VAL A 221 -2.70 -4.36 -1.99
CA VAL A 221 -3.79 -3.42 -2.25
C VAL A 221 -3.98 -2.57 -1.00
N CYS A 222 -4.02 -1.27 -1.18
CA CYS A 222 -4.38 -0.34 -0.12
C CYS A 222 -5.40 0.65 -0.69
N VAL A 223 -6.35 1.07 0.12
CA VAL A 223 -7.35 2.05 -0.29
C VAL A 223 -7.36 3.26 0.65
N PRO A 224 -7.77 4.44 0.16
CA PRO A 224 -7.97 5.61 1.02
C PRO A 224 -8.93 5.34 2.16
N PRO A 225 -8.86 6.11 3.27
CA PRO A 225 -9.89 6.11 4.28
C PRO A 225 -11.26 6.44 3.65
N ASN A 226 -12.33 6.06 4.29
CA ASN A 226 -13.71 6.25 3.79
C ASN A 226 -14.06 5.47 2.50
N THR A 227 -13.18 4.62 2.00
CA THR A 227 -13.52 3.69 0.93
C THR A 227 -14.56 2.70 1.43
N THR A 228 -15.68 2.58 0.70
CA THR A 228 -16.74 1.64 1.10
C THR A 228 -16.27 0.19 0.99
N PRO A 229 -16.86 -0.75 1.76
CA PRO A 229 -16.54 -2.16 1.66
C PRO A 229 -16.66 -2.71 0.23
N GLU A 230 -17.69 -2.30 -0.51
CA GLU A 230 -17.94 -2.71 -1.89
C GLU A 230 -16.88 -2.19 -2.86
N ALA A 231 -16.43 -0.94 -2.69
CA ALA A 231 -15.37 -0.36 -3.51
C ALA A 231 -14.02 -1.03 -3.23
N PHE A 232 -13.75 -1.36 -1.97
CA PHE A 232 -12.56 -2.14 -1.58
C PHE A 232 -12.63 -3.56 -2.16
N ALA A 233 -13.75 -4.26 -2.02
CA ALA A 233 -13.95 -5.60 -2.58
C ALA A 233 -13.71 -5.62 -4.09
N LYS A 234 -14.27 -4.69 -4.85
CA LYS A 234 -14.06 -4.57 -6.30
C LYS A 234 -12.58 -4.33 -6.66
N LYS A 235 -11.88 -3.55 -5.84
CA LYS A 235 -10.44 -3.33 -6.07
C LYS A 235 -9.64 -4.60 -5.79
N VAL A 236 -9.96 -5.33 -4.72
CA VAL A 236 -9.36 -6.63 -4.38
C VAL A 236 -9.62 -7.65 -5.49
N GLU A 237 -10.87 -7.78 -5.95
CA GLU A 237 -11.28 -8.67 -7.03
C GLU A 237 -10.47 -8.40 -8.31
N ARG A 238 -10.44 -7.16 -8.78
CA ARG A 238 -9.65 -6.77 -9.96
C ARG A 238 -8.17 -7.12 -9.82
N GLU A 239 -7.54 -6.84 -8.69
CA GLU A 239 -6.13 -7.15 -8.51
C GLU A 239 -5.88 -8.65 -8.36
N ALA A 240 -6.80 -9.40 -7.75
CA ALA A 240 -6.75 -10.86 -7.68
C ALA A 240 -6.93 -11.50 -9.08
N GLU A 241 -7.83 -10.97 -9.91
CA GLU A 241 -7.97 -11.38 -11.31
C GLU A 241 -6.69 -11.13 -12.13
N ARG A 242 -6.05 -9.97 -11.95
CA ARG A 242 -4.75 -9.68 -12.56
C ARG A 242 -3.68 -10.68 -12.14
N MET A 243 -3.73 -11.16 -10.89
CA MET A 243 -2.88 -12.24 -10.40
C MET A 243 -3.34 -13.64 -10.86
N GLY A 244 -4.41 -13.73 -11.63
CA GLY A 244 -4.92 -14.97 -12.21
C GLY A 244 -5.82 -15.76 -11.26
N MET A 245 -6.62 -15.11 -10.43
CA MET A 245 -7.59 -15.75 -9.51
C MET A 245 -8.49 -16.75 -10.24
N LEU A 246 -9.04 -16.38 -11.40
CA LEU A 246 -9.95 -17.22 -12.20
C LEU A 246 -9.28 -18.49 -12.77
N ARG A 247 -7.96 -18.58 -12.73
CA ARG A 247 -7.17 -19.72 -13.23
C ARG A 247 -6.42 -20.45 -12.13
N ALA A 248 -6.53 -19.99 -10.90
CA ALA A 248 -5.89 -20.63 -9.76
C ALA A 248 -6.56 -21.98 -9.46
N ALA A 249 -5.79 -22.98 -9.08
CA ALA A 249 -6.33 -24.28 -8.67
C ALA A 249 -7.25 -24.15 -7.46
N LYS A 250 -6.86 -23.29 -6.53
CA LYS A 250 -7.65 -22.90 -5.35
C LYS A 250 -7.31 -21.48 -4.95
N VAL A 251 -8.28 -20.80 -4.32
CA VAL A 251 -8.10 -19.47 -3.74
C VAL A 251 -8.45 -19.54 -2.25
N TYR A 252 -7.60 -19.00 -1.42
CA TYR A 252 -7.82 -18.90 0.03
C TYR A 252 -7.78 -17.46 0.50
N PHE A 253 -8.81 -17.07 1.24
CA PHE A 253 -8.84 -15.81 1.98
C PHE A 253 -8.53 -16.12 3.44
N ILE A 254 -7.48 -15.47 3.98
CA ILE A 254 -7.06 -15.63 5.37
C ILE A 254 -7.26 -14.29 6.07
N MET A 255 -8.17 -14.25 7.04
CA MET A 255 -8.61 -13.01 7.71
C MET A 255 -8.72 -13.22 9.21
N ASP A 256 -8.68 -12.12 9.94
CA ASP A 256 -9.09 -12.12 11.35
C ASP A 256 -10.63 -12.27 11.48
N GLY A 257 -11.16 -12.21 12.69
CA GLY A 257 -12.60 -12.34 12.93
C GLY A 257 -13.42 -11.04 12.74
N ALA A 258 -12.88 -10.02 12.10
CA ALA A 258 -13.58 -8.75 11.91
C ALA A 258 -14.79 -8.92 10.98
N THR A 259 -15.98 -8.66 11.51
CA THR A 259 -17.27 -8.89 10.82
C THR A 259 -17.32 -8.25 9.44
N TYR A 260 -16.77 -7.05 9.25
CA TYR A 260 -16.82 -6.37 7.96
C TYR A 260 -16.00 -7.07 6.88
N LEU A 261 -14.89 -7.74 7.24
CA LEU A 261 -14.06 -8.53 6.30
C LEU A 261 -14.80 -9.78 5.86
N TRP A 262 -15.46 -10.46 6.79
CA TRP A 262 -16.27 -11.65 6.49
C TRP A 262 -17.48 -11.30 5.64
N ASN A 263 -18.15 -10.17 5.89
CA ASN A 263 -19.22 -9.68 5.01
C ASN A 263 -18.72 -9.43 3.58
N ILE A 264 -17.51 -8.88 3.42
CA ILE A 264 -16.90 -8.72 2.09
C ILE A 264 -16.64 -10.08 1.44
N PHE A 265 -16.08 -11.03 2.19
CA PHE A 265 -15.80 -12.38 1.71
C PHE A 265 -17.09 -13.09 1.29
N ASP A 266 -18.10 -13.11 2.15
CA ASP A 266 -19.37 -13.82 1.92
C ASP A 266 -20.09 -13.29 0.69
N VAL A 267 -20.11 -11.98 0.49
CA VAL A 267 -20.81 -11.34 -0.64
C VAL A 267 -20.05 -11.47 -1.96
N HIS A 268 -18.73 -11.36 -1.94
CA HIS A 268 -17.95 -11.20 -3.17
C HIS A 268 -17.10 -12.42 -3.54
N PHE A 269 -16.69 -13.26 -2.58
CA PHE A 269 -15.66 -14.28 -2.82
C PHE A 269 -16.04 -15.70 -2.41
N SER A 270 -17.06 -15.90 -1.57
CA SER A 270 -17.43 -17.20 -1.03
C SER A 270 -17.80 -18.25 -2.10
N SER A 271 -18.28 -17.78 -3.27
CA SER A 271 -18.62 -18.68 -4.39
C SER A 271 -17.41 -19.22 -5.16
N CYS A 272 -16.22 -18.60 -5.02
CA CYS A 272 -15.02 -18.95 -5.79
C CYS A 272 -13.75 -19.16 -4.94
N ALA A 273 -13.84 -18.96 -3.63
CA ALA A 273 -12.71 -19.04 -2.73
C ALA A 273 -13.07 -19.70 -1.39
N ASN A 274 -12.05 -20.18 -0.68
CA ASN A 274 -12.18 -20.73 0.67
C ASN A 274 -11.80 -19.67 1.70
N GLY A 275 -12.65 -19.43 2.69
CA GLY A 275 -12.35 -18.54 3.82
C GLY A 275 -11.62 -19.34 4.93
N THR A 276 -10.60 -18.75 5.51
CA THR A 276 -9.86 -19.29 6.66
C THR A 276 -9.74 -18.22 7.73
N LEU A 277 -10.25 -18.52 8.92
CA LEU A 277 -10.06 -17.69 10.10
C LEU A 277 -8.58 -17.75 10.51
N ASP A 278 -7.95 -16.60 10.79
CA ASP A 278 -6.56 -16.59 11.27
C ASP A 278 -6.42 -17.39 12.57
N TYR A 279 -5.57 -18.44 12.54
CA TYR A 279 -5.34 -19.32 13.68
C TYR A 279 -4.79 -18.57 14.89
N TYR A 280 -3.89 -17.62 14.71
CA TYR A 280 -3.25 -16.92 15.82
C TYR A 280 -4.24 -15.96 16.50
N HIS A 281 -5.13 -15.32 15.75
CA HIS A 281 -6.25 -14.56 16.30
C HIS A 281 -7.26 -15.46 16.98
N ALA A 282 -7.59 -16.63 16.39
CA ALA A 282 -8.45 -17.60 17.04
C ALA A 282 -7.87 -18.09 18.38
N VAL A 283 -6.55 -18.31 18.50
CA VAL A 283 -5.88 -18.65 19.76
C VAL A 283 -6.00 -17.54 20.79
N GLN A 284 -5.94 -16.26 20.41
CA GLN A 284 -6.14 -15.13 21.33
C GLN A 284 -7.58 -15.14 21.88
N HIS A 285 -8.57 -15.36 21.03
CA HIS A 285 -9.98 -15.50 21.45
C HIS A 285 -10.19 -16.73 22.34
N LEU A 286 -9.50 -17.84 22.01
CA LEU A 286 -9.54 -19.05 22.81
C LEU A 286 -8.92 -18.85 24.21
N ALA A 287 -7.84 -18.09 24.31
CA ALA A 287 -7.24 -17.72 25.57
C ALA A 287 -8.19 -16.82 26.41
N ALA A 288 -8.88 -15.86 25.79
CA ALA A 288 -9.88 -15.04 26.46
C ALA A 288 -11.11 -15.87 26.92
N LEU A 289 -11.51 -16.86 26.14
CA LEU A 289 -12.55 -17.83 26.55
C LEU A 289 -12.09 -18.64 27.78
N ALA A 290 -10.87 -19.17 27.75
CA ALA A 290 -10.29 -19.89 28.87
C ALA A 290 -10.21 -19.02 30.14
N ASP A 291 -9.75 -17.76 30.03
CA ASP A 291 -9.72 -16.81 31.17
C ASP A 291 -11.12 -16.60 31.76
N ALA A 292 -12.12 -16.54 30.93
CA ALA A 292 -13.50 -16.36 31.37
C ALA A 292 -14.09 -17.61 32.02
N LEU A 293 -13.81 -18.82 31.48
CA LEU A 293 -14.28 -20.09 32.01
C LEU A 293 -13.67 -20.38 33.39
N PHE A 294 -12.39 -20.10 33.58
CA PHE A 294 -11.61 -20.39 34.77
C PHE A 294 -11.46 -19.16 35.70
N ALA A 295 -12.27 -18.11 35.53
CA ALA A 295 -12.15 -16.84 36.25
C ALA A 295 -12.26 -16.90 37.78
N GLY A 296 -12.65 -18.04 38.34
CA GLY A 296 -12.76 -18.28 39.81
C GLY A 296 -11.64 -19.18 40.34
N GLU A 297 -10.89 -19.81 39.50
CA GLU A 297 -9.85 -20.76 39.87
C GLU A 297 -8.61 -20.05 40.43
N LYS A 298 -8.05 -20.58 41.53
CA LYS A 298 -6.80 -20.07 42.10
C LYS A 298 -5.59 -20.73 41.45
N ASP A 299 -5.72 -21.98 41.01
CA ASP A 299 -4.70 -22.73 40.31
C ASP A 299 -4.79 -22.44 38.80
N PRO A 300 -3.72 -21.97 38.17
CA PRO A 300 -3.68 -21.75 36.72
C PRO A 300 -3.58 -23.04 35.91
N GLY A 301 -3.29 -24.19 36.52
CA GLY A 301 -3.08 -25.49 35.86
C GLY A 301 -4.26 -25.90 34.96
N PRO A 302 -5.49 -26.00 35.50
CA PRO A 302 -6.65 -26.44 34.71
C PRO A 302 -6.94 -25.55 33.49
N ARG A 303 -6.78 -24.22 33.64
CA ARG A 303 -6.91 -23.27 32.54
C ARG A 303 -5.88 -23.55 31.43
N ARG A 304 -4.63 -23.75 31.84
CA ARG A 304 -3.53 -23.98 30.88
C ARG A 304 -3.71 -25.29 30.14
N GLU A 305 -4.01 -26.35 30.85
CA GLU A 305 -4.26 -27.68 30.25
C GLU A 305 -5.44 -27.64 29.28
N TRP A 306 -6.52 -26.96 29.62
CA TRP A 306 -7.67 -26.80 28.75
C TRP A 306 -7.27 -26.04 27.48
N LEU A 307 -6.58 -24.90 27.62
CA LEU A 307 -6.17 -24.07 26.49
C LEU A 307 -5.21 -24.84 25.55
N ASP A 308 -4.17 -25.47 26.10
CA ASP A 308 -3.17 -26.21 25.33
C ASP A 308 -3.83 -27.37 24.56
N ARG A 309 -4.75 -28.08 25.18
CA ARG A 309 -5.53 -29.14 24.53
C ARG A 309 -6.39 -28.60 23.39
N GLN A 310 -7.17 -27.54 23.63
CA GLN A 310 -8.03 -26.96 22.60
C GLN A 310 -7.22 -26.38 21.44
N CYS A 311 -6.10 -25.73 21.69
CA CYS A 311 -5.18 -25.25 20.65
C CYS A 311 -4.62 -26.40 19.81
N HIS A 312 -4.20 -27.50 20.46
CA HIS A 312 -3.66 -28.67 19.76
C HIS A 312 -4.71 -29.34 18.88
N GLU A 313 -5.89 -29.60 19.43
CA GLU A 313 -6.99 -30.25 18.72
C GLU A 313 -7.49 -29.40 17.56
N LEU A 314 -7.70 -28.10 17.77
CA LEU A 314 -8.11 -27.14 16.74
C LEU A 314 -7.12 -27.12 15.56
N LYS A 315 -5.83 -27.12 15.86
CA LYS A 315 -4.78 -27.08 14.84
C LYS A 315 -4.62 -28.38 14.05
N SER A 316 -4.74 -29.55 14.74
CA SER A 316 -4.35 -30.84 14.18
C SER A 316 -5.54 -31.67 13.68
N ILE A 317 -6.70 -31.53 14.33
CA ILE A 317 -7.90 -32.34 14.08
C ILE A 317 -9.00 -31.52 13.43
N GLY A 318 -9.09 -30.22 13.79
CA GLY A 318 -10.11 -29.29 13.29
C GLY A 318 -11.06 -28.80 14.38
N PRO A 319 -12.10 -28.03 14.02
CA PRO A 319 -12.91 -27.27 14.97
C PRO A 319 -13.94 -28.10 15.74
N LYS A 320 -14.24 -29.33 15.32
CA LYS A 320 -15.37 -30.11 15.83
C LYS A 320 -15.38 -30.24 17.35
N THR A 321 -14.27 -30.70 17.94
CA THR A 321 -14.16 -30.90 19.40
C THR A 321 -14.29 -29.58 20.17
N LEU A 322 -13.70 -28.50 19.68
CA LEU A 322 -13.85 -27.19 20.25
C LEU A 322 -15.31 -26.71 20.23
N LEU A 323 -15.99 -26.85 19.10
CA LEU A 323 -17.39 -26.45 18.95
C LEU A 323 -18.33 -27.27 19.84
N GLU A 324 -18.11 -28.58 19.98
CA GLU A 324 -18.83 -29.44 20.90
C GLU A 324 -18.60 -28.95 22.36
N THR A 325 -17.35 -28.65 22.72
CA THR A 325 -17.00 -28.08 24.04
C THR A 325 -17.70 -26.77 24.30
N ILE A 326 -17.72 -25.87 23.33
CA ILE A 326 -18.39 -24.58 23.43
C ILE A 326 -19.90 -24.72 23.61
N ARG A 327 -20.52 -25.61 22.82
CA ARG A 327 -21.97 -25.89 22.91
C ARG A 327 -22.37 -26.55 24.25
N ALA A 328 -21.44 -27.24 24.91
CA ALA A 328 -21.65 -27.88 26.20
C ALA A 328 -21.36 -26.98 27.43
N ILE A 329 -20.97 -25.71 27.24
CA ILE A 329 -20.65 -24.82 28.37
C ILE A 329 -21.86 -24.62 29.28
N ASP A 330 -21.66 -24.88 30.59
CA ASP A 330 -22.65 -24.53 31.61
C ASP A 330 -22.54 -23.03 31.94
N TRP A 331 -23.35 -22.23 31.29
CA TRP A 331 -23.41 -20.78 31.49
C TRP A 331 -23.81 -20.36 32.92
N LYS A 332 -24.53 -21.22 33.64
CA LYS A 332 -24.95 -20.92 35.03
C LYS A 332 -23.81 -21.13 35.99
N GLY A 333 -22.91 -22.06 35.75
CA GLY A 333 -21.71 -22.33 36.54
C GLY A 333 -20.72 -21.15 36.55
N ILE A 334 -20.70 -20.29 35.53
CA ILE A 334 -19.85 -19.11 35.49
C ILE A 334 -20.47 -18.01 36.38
N ARG A 335 -20.02 -17.93 37.64
CA ARG A 335 -20.64 -17.07 38.67
C ARG A 335 -20.43 -15.57 38.41
N ARG A 336 -19.24 -15.18 37.91
CA ARG A 336 -18.89 -13.77 37.65
C ARG A 336 -19.58 -13.26 36.39
N ARG A 337 -20.38 -12.21 36.55
CA ARG A 337 -21.19 -11.64 35.43
C ARG A 337 -20.34 -11.25 34.24
N GLU A 338 -19.21 -10.55 34.45
CA GLU A 338 -18.32 -10.11 33.35
C GLU A 338 -17.63 -11.29 32.67
N ALA A 339 -17.15 -12.28 33.43
CA ALA A 339 -16.60 -13.49 32.86
C ALA A 339 -17.62 -14.24 31.99
N ARG A 340 -18.87 -14.35 32.45
CA ARG A 340 -19.96 -14.96 31.64
C ARG A 340 -20.24 -14.17 30.37
N LYS A 341 -20.22 -12.82 30.42
CA LYS A 341 -20.40 -11.97 29.25
C LYS A 341 -19.26 -12.18 28.26
N THR A 342 -18.01 -12.17 28.72
CA THR A 342 -16.83 -12.48 27.90
C THR A 342 -16.92 -13.88 27.30
N ALA A 343 -17.17 -14.92 28.10
CA ALA A 343 -17.27 -16.29 27.61
C ALA A 343 -18.34 -16.44 26.51
N LYS A 344 -19.50 -15.80 26.65
CA LYS A 344 -20.55 -15.80 25.60
C LYS A 344 -20.11 -15.11 24.31
N ARG A 345 -19.40 -14.00 24.42
CA ARG A 345 -18.87 -13.29 23.26
C ARG A 345 -17.85 -14.14 22.51
N GLU A 346 -16.89 -14.71 23.24
CA GLU A 346 -15.85 -15.55 22.62
C GLU A 346 -16.42 -16.86 22.05
N ALA A 347 -17.39 -17.46 22.73
CA ALA A 347 -18.11 -18.64 22.19
C ALA A 347 -18.87 -18.31 20.89
N ALA A 348 -19.55 -17.17 20.84
CA ALA A 348 -20.25 -16.71 19.63
C ALA A 348 -19.26 -16.48 18.45
N TYR A 349 -18.07 -15.95 18.75
CA TYR A 349 -17.02 -15.78 17.76
C TYR A 349 -16.64 -17.11 17.06
N PHE A 350 -16.43 -18.18 17.80
CA PHE A 350 -16.12 -19.50 17.22
C PHE A 350 -17.29 -20.10 16.48
N LEU A 351 -18.51 -19.97 17.02
CA LEU A 351 -19.71 -20.50 16.37
C LEU A 351 -20.03 -19.78 15.05
N SER A 352 -19.74 -18.48 14.94
CA SER A 352 -19.95 -17.73 13.70
C SER A 352 -18.91 -18.03 12.62
N HIS A 353 -17.80 -18.69 12.96
CA HIS A 353 -16.73 -19.02 12.01
C HIS A 353 -16.49 -20.55 11.92
N GLU A 354 -17.51 -21.37 12.26
CA GLU A 354 -17.34 -22.82 12.36
C GLU A 354 -16.85 -23.47 11.08
N ASP A 355 -17.20 -22.95 9.91
CA ASP A 355 -16.82 -23.46 8.60
C ASP A 355 -15.44 -22.99 8.11
N HIS A 356 -14.76 -22.14 8.89
CA HIS A 356 -13.53 -21.44 8.46
C HIS A 356 -12.28 -21.84 9.27
N MET A 357 -12.31 -22.97 9.99
CA MET A 357 -11.24 -23.39 10.90
C MET A 357 -10.62 -24.75 10.53
N ASP A 358 -10.59 -25.13 9.25
CA ASP A 358 -9.90 -26.34 8.79
C ASP A 358 -8.39 -26.13 8.67
N TYR A 359 -7.72 -25.93 9.80
CA TYR A 359 -6.27 -25.67 9.84
C TYR A 359 -5.45 -26.90 9.46
N GLY A 360 -5.90 -28.09 9.83
CA GLY A 360 -5.23 -29.36 9.49
C GLY A 360 -5.23 -29.62 8.00
N GLY A 361 -6.39 -29.46 7.35
CA GLY A 361 -6.53 -29.60 5.90
C GLY A 361 -5.71 -28.56 5.14
N ASN A 362 -5.74 -27.31 5.59
CA ASN A 362 -4.94 -26.24 4.99
C ASN A 362 -3.44 -26.50 5.11
N ALA A 363 -2.96 -26.91 6.28
CA ALA A 363 -1.55 -27.23 6.51
C ALA A 363 -1.07 -28.40 5.65
N ALA A 364 -1.90 -29.43 5.45
CA ALA A 364 -1.59 -30.57 4.59
C ALA A 364 -1.42 -30.15 3.11
N LEU A 365 -2.09 -29.09 2.67
CA LEU A 365 -1.95 -28.50 1.34
C LEU A 365 -0.84 -27.45 1.25
N GLY A 366 -0.10 -27.20 2.35
CA GLY A 366 0.92 -26.15 2.44
C GLY A 366 0.34 -24.72 2.52
N VAL A 367 -0.99 -24.59 2.62
CA VAL A 367 -1.68 -23.30 2.78
C VAL A 367 -1.39 -22.74 4.18
N PRO A 368 -1.04 -21.46 4.31
CA PRO A 368 -0.87 -20.84 5.61
C PRO A 368 -2.16 -20.85 6.44
N ILE A 369 -2.01 -21.03 7.75
CA ILE A 369 -3.13 -21.00 8.70
C ILE A 369 -3.28 -19.65 9.41
N GLY A 370 -2.41 -18.69 9.09
CA GLY A 370 -2.42 -17.36 9.71
C GLY A 370 -2.08 -16.26 8.71
N SER A 371 -2.48 -15.05 9.03
CA SER A 371 -2.36 -13.83 8.22
C SER A 371 -1.02 -13.08 8.38
N GLY A 372 0.05 -13.76 8.83
CA GLY A 372 1.35 -13.12 9.12
C GLY A 372 1.92 -12.28 7.98
N ALA A 373 1.59 -12.58 6.71
CA ALA A 373 1.92 -11.74 5.56
C ALA A 373 1.23 -10.37 5.62
N MET A 374 -0.04 -10.35 6.03
CA MET A 374 -0.85 -9.15 6.17
C MET A 374 -0.44 -8.34 7.39
N GLU A 375 -0.23 -8.99 8.54
CA GLU A 375 0.28 -8.33 9.74
C GLU A 375 1.63 -7.63 9.49
N SER A 376 2.55 -8.32 8.78
CA SER A 376 3.81 -7.74 8.35
C SER A 376 3.61 -6.52 7.44
N GLN A 377 2.64 -6.57 6.52
CA GLN A 377 2.34 -5.45 5.63
C GLN A 377 1.69 -4.28 6.38
N CYS A 378 0.75 -4.55 7.29
CA CYS A 378 0.16 -3.53 8.16
C CYS A 378 1.22 -2.82 9.00
N SER A 379 2.16 -3.58 9.57
CA SER A 379 3.31 -3.02 10.29
C SER A 379 4.19 -2.13 9.40
N GLN A 380 4.50 -2.57 8.17
CA GLN A 380 5.26 -1.76 7.21
C GLN A 380 4.52 -0.48 6.82
N ASN A 381 3.21 -0.56 6.58
CA ASN A 381 2.37 0.59 6.29
C ASN A 381 2.35 1.58 7.46
N GLN A 382 2.12 1.10 8.68
CA GLN A 382 2.14 1.94 9.88
C GLN A 382 3.51 2.61 10.10
N ASN A 383 4.60 1.87 9.94
CA ASN A 383 5.96 2.43 10.03
C ASN A 383 6.23 3.53 8.99
N ARG A 384 5.51 3.52 7.88
CA ARG A 384 5.68 4.51 6.80
C ARG A 384 4.72 5.69 6.93
N PHE A 385 3.47 5.43 7.29
CA PHE A 385 2.39 6.42 7.27
C PHE A 385 1.95 6.93 8.65
N LYS A 386 2.43 6.30 9.75
CA LYS A 386 2.04 6.64 11.13
C LYS A 386 3.23 7.04 11.99
N ARG A 387 4.22 7.70 11.41
CA ARG A 387 5.40 8.16 12.15
C ARG A 387 5.03 9.27 13.13
N ARG A 388 5.86 9.45 14.17
CA ARG A 388 5.70 10.55 15.12
C ARG A 388 5.69 11.89 14.37
N GLY A 389 4.69 12.73 14.62
CA GLY A 389 4.50 14.03 13.96
C GLY A 389 3.96 13.96 12.53
N GLN A 390 3.56 12.80 12.04
CA GLN A 390 2.99 12.63 10.70
C GLN A 390 1.46 12.59 10.77
N PHE A 391 0.82 13.53 10.05
CA PHE A 391 -0.63 13.66 9.97
C PHE A 391 -1.01 13.97 8.52
N TRP A 392 -2.00 13.28 8.00
CA TRP A 392 -2.39 13.32 6.61
C TRP A 392 -3.64 14.16 6.39
N SER A 393 -3.75 14.81 5.25
CA SER A 393 -5.04 15.20 4.69
C SER A 393 -5.59 14.00 3.90
N ASP A 394 -6.91 13.86 3.84
CA ASP A 394 -7.56 12.76 3.11
C ASP A 394 -7.11 12.68 1.65
N GLU A 395 -7.13 13.82 0.94
CA GLU A 395 -6.70 13.91 -0.45
C GLU A 395 -5.21 13.58 -0.64
N GLY A 396 -4.35 14.11 0.24
CA GLY A 396 -2.91 13.84 0.18
C GLY A 396 -2.57 12.39 0.44
N PHE A 397 -3.26 11.77 1.40
CA PHE A 397 -3.10 10.35 1.69
C PHE A 397 -3.61 9.47 0.55
N ALA A 398 -4.81 9.76 0.02
CA ALA A 398 -5.40 8.99 -1.07
C ALA A 398 -4.48 8.92 -2.29
N ALA A 399 -3.89 10.04 -2.68
CA ALA A 399 -2.92 10.07 -3.76
C ALA A 399 -1.64 9.28 -3.43
N PHE A 400 -1.11 9.46 -2.22
CA PHE A 400 0.15 8.84 -1.85
C PHE A 400 0.03 7.33 -1.66
N ILE A 401 -1.05 6.84 -1.05
CA ILE A 401 -1.22 5.40 -0.80
C ILE A 401 -1.32 4.62 -2.12
N GLU A 402 -1.93 5.20 -3.16
CA GLU A 402 -2.00 4.59 -4.49
C GLU A 402 -0.61 4.52 -5.14
N VAL A 403 0.15 5.62 -5.13
CA VAL A 403 1.54 5.64 -5.66
C VAL A 403 2.42 4.64 -4.90
N TYR A 404 2.27 4.58 -3.58
CA TYR A 404 3.01 3.64 -2.74
C TYR A 404 2.67 2.18 -3.05
N ALA A 405 1.39 1.86 -3.24
CA ALA A 405 0.98 0.51 -3.62
C ALA A 405 1.59 0.12 -4.98
N ARG A 406 1.52 1.01 -6.00
CA ARG A 406 2.16 0.78 -7.31
C ARG A 406 3.67 0.65 -7.22
N TYR A 407 4.31 1.47 -6.39
CA TYR A 407 5.74 1.36 -6.15
C TYR A 407 6.12 0.00 -5.53
N THR A 408 5.42 -0.41 -4.47
CA THR A 408 5.66 -1.67 -3.76
C THR A 408 5.42 -2.89 -4.65
N ASN A 409 4.43 -2.82 -5.53
CA ASN A 409 4.12 -3.85 -6.52
C ASN A 409 5.06 -3.86 -7.74
N GLY A 410 6.05 -2.96 -7.81
CA GLY A 410 6.93 -2.83 -8.99
C GLY A 410 6.25 -2.21 -10.22
N GLU A 411 5.11 -1.59 -10.04
CA GLU A 411 4.22 -1.08 -11.09
C GLU A 411 4.27 0.45 -11.27
N LEU A 412 5.16 1.13 -10.55
CA LEU A 412 5.28 2.60 -10.61
C LEU A 412 5.43 3.13 -12.05
N LYS A 413 6.03 2.35 -12.96
CA LYS A 413 6.18 2.73 -14.38
C LYS A 413 4.83 3.03 -15.06
N TYR A 414 3.75 2.38 -14.66
CA TYR A 414 2.44 2.59 -15.25
C TYR A 414 1.80 3.91 -14.82
N CYS A 415 2.21 4.50 -13.72
CA CYS A 415 1.80 5.85 -13.32
C CYS A 415 2.32 6.92 -14.30
N PHE A 416 3.40 6.64 -15.03
CA PHE A 416 4.00 7.54 -16.02
C PHE A 416 3.53 7.28 -17.44
N SER A 417 3.10 6.06 -17.79
CA SER A 417 2.82 5.65 -19.18
C SER A 417 1.65 6.44 -19.80
N ARG A 418 0.61 6.76 -19.06
CA ARG A 418 -0.50 7.59 -19.55
C ARG A 418 -0.09 9.04 -19.84
N ARG A 419 0.92 9.55 -19.16
CA ARG A 419 1.45 10.88 -19.41
C ARG A 419 2.20 10.98 -20.73
N MET A 420 2.67 9.84 -21.24
CA MET A 420 3.41 9.77 -22.50
C MET A 420 2.53 9.43 -23.70
N ALA A 421 1.32 8.90 -23.47
CA ALA A 421 0.43 8.42 -24.52
C ALA A 421 -0.73 9.37 -24.88
N ALA A 422 -0.94 10.41 -24.10
CA ALA A 422 -1.93 11.47 -24.32
C ALA A 422 -1.25 12.75 -24.79
#